data_91a4925f5037b6ead7538d8c0ccb9599
#
_entry.id   91a4925f5037b6ead7538d8c0ccb9599
#
_cell.length_a   1.000
_cell.length_b   1.000
_cell.length_c   1.000
_cell.angle_alpha   90.00
_cell.angle_beta   90.00
_cell.angle_gamma   90.00
#
_symmetry.space_group_name_H-M   'P 1'
#
loop_
_entity.id
_entity.type
_entity.pdbx_description
1 polymer ?
#
loop_
_entity_poly.entity_id
_entity_poly.type
_entity_poly.pdbx_seq_one_letter_code
_entity_poly.pdbx_strand_id
1 'polypeptide(L)'
;MALMFYWAWVLAYTSFLALESLSTNSLPQVFVFQDKIVHLAAYCALTFFFLAAAAKSHLPKKEKLAFEYSFTIGFLLECIQYFLPYRSFDLGDLIANLLGIWLGLRVWRELAKHMTAHD
;
A
#
# COMPACT_ATOMS: atom_id res chain seq x y z
N MET A 1 -20.25 7.24 10.96
CA MET A 1 -20.62 6.42 9.77
C MET A 1 -19.57 6.53 8.68
N ALA A 2 -19.27 7.76 8.20
CA ALA A 2 -18.23 7.94 7.18
C ALA A 2 -16.86 7.42 7.62
N LEU A 3 -16.51 7.61 8.90
CA LEU A 3 -15.26 7.15 9.46
C LEU A 3 -15.10 5.64 9.36
N MET A 4 -16.16 4.90 9.73
CA MET A 4 -16.14 3.45 9.64
C MET A 4 -15.97 2.98 8.19
N PHE A 5 -16.57 3.71 7.25
CA PHE A 5 -16.44 3.40 5.83
C PHE A 5 -14.97 3.48 5.36
N TYR A 6 -14.27 4.54 5.77
CA TYR A 6 -12.86 4.71 5.40
C TYR A 6 -11.99 3.55 5.91
N TRP A 7 -12.17 3.18 7.18
CA TRP A 7 -11.39 2.08 7.75
C TRP A 7 -11.79 0.73 7.19
N ALA A 8 -13.08 0.54 6.89
CA ALA A 8 -13.54 -0.68 6.24
C ALA A 8 -12.90 -0.82 4.86
N TRP A 9 -12.75 0.29 4.14
CA TRP A 9 -12.08 0.27 2.84
C TRP A 9 -10.61 -0.10 2.97
N VAL A 10 -9.91 0.44 3.97
CA VAL A 10 -8.51 0.08 4.23
C VAL A 10 -8.39 -1.42 4.48
N LEU A 11 -9.25 -1.98 5.32
CA LEU A 11 -9.22 -3.41 5.61
C LEU A 11 -9.55 -4.25 4.38
N ALA A 12 -10.54 -3.84 3.60
CA ALA A 12 -10.92 -4.56 2.38
C ALA A 12 -9.77 -4.56 1.37
N TYR A 13 -9.14 -3.41 1.19
CA TYR A 13 -8.02 -3.29 0.25
C TYR A 13 -6.82 -4.11 0.73
N THR A 14 -6.51 -4.06 2.03
CA THR A 14 -5.42 -4.87 2.61
C THR A 14 -5.68 -6.35 2.40
N SER A 15 -6.92 -6.79 2.62
CA SER A 15 -7.30 -8.18 2.41
C SER A 15 -7.14 -8.58 0.95
N PHE A 16 -7.52 -7.70 0.03
CA PHE A 16 -7.34 -7.93 -1.40
C PHE A 16 -5.87 -8.09 -1.75
N LEU A 17 -5.00 -7.21 -1.22
CA LEU A 17 -3.57 -7.32 -1.44
C LEU A 17 -3.02 -8.64 -0.92
N ALA A 18 -3.45 -9.06 0.26
CA ALA A 18 -2.99 -10.31 0.85
C ALA A 18 -3.41 -11.50 -0.01
N LEU A 19 -4.66 -11.53 -0.45
CA LEU A 19 -5.16 -12.62 -1.30
C LEU A 19 -4.39 -12.69 -2.62
N GLU A 20 -4.16 -11.54 -3.26
CA GLU A 20 -3.43 -11.50 -4.53
C GLU A 20 -1.97 -11.91 -4.33
N SER A 21 -1.33 -11.43 -3.26
CA SER A 21 0.08 -11.74 -2.99
C SER A 21 0.31 -13.21 -2.72
N LEU A 22 -0.65 -13.89 -2.11
CA LEU A 22 -0.51 -15.28 -1.71
C LEU A 22 -1.21 -16.26 -2.66
N SER A 23 -1.84 -15.74 -3.71
CA SER A 23 -2.55 -16.54 -4.70
C SER A 23 -1.59 -17.32 -5.58
N THR A 24 -2.03 -18.49 -6.07
CA THR A 24 -1.31 -19.26 -7.07
C THR A 24 -1.44 -18.64 -8.47
N ASN A 25 -2.45 -17.80 -8.66
CA ASN A 25 -2.68 -17.12 -9.94
C ASN A 25 -1.85 -15.85 -10.00
N SER A 26 -1.10 -15.67 -11.07
CA SER A 26 -0.34 -14.46 -11.32
C SER A 26 -0.86 -13.76 -12.56
N LEU A 27 -0.68 -12.44 -12.61
CA LEU A 27 -1.02 -11.67 -13.80
C LEU A 27 -0.11 -12.06 -14.96
N PRO A 28 -0.63 -12.12 -16.20
CA PRO A 28 0.22 -12.39 -17.36
C PRO A 28 1.32 -11.34 -17.47
N GLN A 29 2.55 -11.80 -17.68
CA GLN A 29 3.70 -10.91 -17.82
C GLN A 29 3.69 -10.31 -19.21
N VAL A 30 3.48 -8.99 -19.30
CA VAL A 30 3.44 -8.28 -20.58
C VAL A 30 4.76 -7.55 -20.86
N PHE A 31 5.42 -7.03 -19.80
CA PHE A 31 6.71 -6.37 -19.94
C PHE A 31 7.57 -6.65 -18.70
N VAL A 32 8.89 -6.37 -18.83
CA VAL A 32 9.90 -6.85 -17.88
C VAL A 32 9.67 -6.44 -16.45
N PHE A 33 9.32 -5.17 -16.21
CA PHE A 33 9.14 -4.65 -14.85
C PHE A 33 7.70 -4.53 -14.41
N GLN A 34 6.78 -5.21 -15.12
CA GLN A 34 5.35 -5.17 -14.79
C GLN A 34 5.10 -5.48 -13.32
N ASP A 35 5.73 -6.54 -12.83
CA ASP A 35 5.63 -7.00 -11.46
C ASP A 35 5.98 -5.89 -10.46
N LYS A 36 7.09 -5.20 -10.68
CA LYS A 36 7.55 -4.13 -9.80
C LYS A 36 6.62 -2.91 -9.85
N ILE A 37 6.10 -2.60 -11.02
CA ILE A 37 5.16 -1.49 -11.19
C ILE A 37 3.85 -1.78 -10.47
N VAL A 38 3.38 -3.02 -10.54
CA VAL A 38 2.16 -3.43 -9.82
C VAL A 38 2.36 -3.28 -8.31
N HIS A 39 3.51 -3.73 -7.77
CA HIS A 39 3.82 -3.57 -6.36
C HIS A 39 3.86 -2.10 -5.95
N LEU A 40 4.53 -1.29 -6.74
CA LEU A 40 4.64 0.14 -6.48
C LEU A 40 3.26 0.80 -6.43
N ALA A 41 2.43 0.54 -7.44
CA ALA A 41 1.09 1.12 -7.52
C ALA A 41 0.21 0.65 -6.38
N ALA A 42 0.29 -0.65 -6.03
CA ALA A 42 -0.52 -1.23 -4.97
C ALA A 42 -0.22 -0.59 -3.62
N TYR A 43 1.06 -0.38 -3.30
CA TYR A 43 1.45 0.17 -2.01
C TYR A 43 1.32 1.70 -1.96
N CYS A 44 1.41 2.35 -3.11
CA CYS A 44 1.06 3.76 -3.21
C CYS A 44 -0.42 3.96 -2.82
N ALA A 45 -1.31 3.15 -3.40
CA ALA A 45 -2.73 3.21 -3.10
C ALA A 45 -3.02 2.86 -1.64
N LEU A 46 -2.38 1.82 -1.11
CA LEU A 46 -2.57 1.41 0.28
C LEU A 46 -2.22 2.55 1.23
N THR A 47 -1.07 3.18 1.02
CA THR A 47 -0.61 4.28 1.84
C THR A 47 -1.57 5.46 1.76
N PHE A 48 -2.03 5.79 0.56
CA PHE A 48 -2.98 6.87 0.35
C PHE A 48 -4.30 6.61 1.06
N PHE A 49 -4.84 5.39 0.94
CA PHE A 49 -6.10 5.04 1.59
C PHE A 49 -5.99 5.10 3.11
N PHE A 50 -4.86 4.63 3.65
CA PHE A 50 -4.62 4.72 5.08
C PHE A 50 -4.57 6.18 5.53
N LEU A 51 -3.87 7.02 4.78
CA LEU A 51 -3.78 8.45 5.11
C LEU A 51 -5.14 9.13 5.09
N ALA A 52 -5.99 8.77 4.14
CA ALA A 52 -7.34 9.32 4.07
C ALA A 52 -8.15 8.95 5.32
N ALA A 53 -8.07 7.67 5.74
CA ALA A 53 -8.76 7.21 6.94
C ALA A 53 -8.19 7.88 8.20
N ALA A 54 -6.87 7.99 8.28
CA ALA A 54 -6.20 8.61 9.42
C ALA A 54 -6.54 10.09 9.52
N ALA A 55 -6.62 10.78 8.39
CA ALA A 55 -6.99 12.20 8.36
C ALA A 55 -8.43 12.40 8.83
N LYS A 56 -9.34 11.54 8.40
CA LYS A 56 -10.73 11.59 8.86
C LYS A 56 -10.86 11.30 10.35
N SER A 57 -9.95 10.48 10.89
CA SER A 57 -9.91 10.16 12.32
C SER A 57 -9.14 11.18 13.14
N HIS A 58 -8.56 12.19 12.51
CA HIS A 58 -7.72 13.20 13.15
C HIS A 58 -6.57 12.60 13.95
N LEU A 59 -5.97 11.53 13.41
CA LEU A 59 -4.86 10.87 14.09
C LEU A 59 -3.59 11.71 14.00
N PRO A 60 -2.84 11.84 15.11
CA PRO A 60 -1.54 12.50 15.07
C PRO A 60 -0.53 11.61 14.36
N LYS A 61 0.48 12.22 13.74
CA LYS A 61 1.58 11.48 13.10
C LYS A 61 1.07 10.50 12.05
N LYS A 62 0.04 10.88 11.28
CA LYS A 62 -0.60 9.98 10.34
C LYS A 62 0.34 9.47 9.26
N GLU A 63 1.33 10.27 8.85
CA GLU A 63 2.29 9.84 7.83
C GLU A 63 3.20 8.73 8.35
N LYS A 64 3.66 8.86 9.60
CA LYS A 64 4.45 7.82 10.25
C LYS A 64 3.65 6.53 10.38
N LEU A 65 2.40 6.65 10.82
CA LEU A 65 1.53 5.48 10.97
C LEU A 65 1.24 4.82 9.63
N ALA A 66 1.02 5.62 8.58
CA ALA A 66 0.79 5.08 7.25
C ALA A 66 2.01 4.32 6.74
N PHE A 67 3.20 4.86 6.95
CA PHE A 67 4.44 4.18 6.58
C PHE A 67 4.57 2.86 7.33
N GLU A 68 4.39 2.90 8.63
CA GLU A 68 4.54 1.70 9.47
C GLU A 68 3.55 0.62 9.07
N TYR A 69 2.29 1.00 8.86
CA TYR A 69 1.26 0.04 8.46
C TYR A 69 1.58 -0.59 7.10
N SER A 70 1.85 0.25 6.11
CA SER A 70 2.07 -0.22 4.74
C SER A 70 3.34 -1.06 4.64
N PHE A 71 4.42 -0.61 5.32
CA PHE A 71 5.67 -1.37 5.33
C PHE A 71 5.48 -2.72 6.02
N THR A 72 4.78 -2.75 7.16
CA THR A 72 4.53 -3.98 7.90
C THR A 72 3.76 -4.98 7.04
N ILE A 73 2.70 -4.52 6.36
CA ILE A 73 1.92 -5.39 5.47
C ILE A 73 2.82 -5.95 4.36
N GLY A 74 3.59 -5.09 3.71
CA GLY A 74 4.46 -5.51 2.61
C GLY A 74 5.53 -6.50 3.07
N PHE A 75 6.15 -6.22 4.21
CA PHE A 75 7.19 -7.10 4.75
C PHE A 75 6.61 -8.45 5.16
N LEU A 76 5.48 -8.46 5.86
CA LEU A 76 4.85 -9.70 6.28
C LEU A 76 4.45 -10.56 5.10
N LEU A 77 3.88 -9.96 4.06
CA LEU A 77 3.48 -10.71 2.88
C LEU A 77 4.69 -11.30 2.17
N GLU A 78 5.79 -10.54 2.08
CA GLU A 78 7.03 -11.08 1.48
C GLU A 78 7.58 -12.24 2.31
N CYS A 79 7.55 -12.13 3.64
CA CYS A 79 8.00 -13.21 4.51
C CYS A 79 7.14 -14.47 4.35
N ILE A 80 5.83 -14.31 4.23
CA ILE A 80 4.93 -15.44 4.02
C ILE A 80 5.21 -16.07 2.65
N GLN A 81 5.43 -15.26 1.62
CA GLN A 81 5.74 -15.76 0.28
C GLN A 81 7.01 -16.60 0.27
N TYR A 82 7.96 -16.28 1.12
CA TYR A 82 9.20 -17.07 1.24
C TYR A 82 8.91 -18.53 1.57
N PHE A 83 7.88 -18.79 2.35
CA PHE A 83 7.53 -20.15 2.78
C PHE A 83 6.59 -20.87 1.83
N LEU A 84 6.11 -20.20 0.78
CA LEU A 84 5.19 -20.81 -0.18
C LEU A 84 5.97 -21.43 -1.34
N PRO A 85 5.67 -22.69 -1.73
CA PRO A 85 6.45 -23.36 -2.79
C PRO A 85 6.30 -22.73 -4.16
N TYR A 86 5.22 -21.99 -4.40
CA TYR A 86 4.94 -21.37 -5.70
C TYR A 86 5.29 -19.87 -5.72
N ARG A 87 5.87 -19.36 -4.63
CA ARG A 87 6.29 -17.99 -4.51
C ARG A 87 7.71 -17.95 -3.97
N SER A 88 8.37 -16.80 -4.13
CA SER A 88 9.71 -16.60 -3.58
C SER A 88 9.83 -15.20 -3.01
N PHE A 89 10.68 -15.06 -2.01
CA PHE A 89 11.05 -13.74 -1.50
C PHE A 89 11.85 -13.00 -2.56
N ASP A 90 11.45 -11.77 -2.83
CA ASP A 90 12.11 -10.94 -3.82
C ASP A 90 12.39 -9.57 -3.21
N LEU A 91 13.67 -9.27 -3.01
CA LEU A 91 14.08 -7.99 -2.45
C LEU A 91 13.64 -6.83 -3.35
N GLY A 92 13.63 -7.04 -4.66
CA GLY A 92 13.13 -6.04 -5.61
C GLY A 92 11.67 -5.68 -5.36
N ASP A 93 10.85 -6.66 -5.00
CA ASP A 93 9.44 -6.40 -4.65
C ASP A 93 9.35 -5.53 -3.40
N LEU A 94 10.19 -5.81 -2.40
CA LEU A 94 10.20 -5.02 -1.18
C LEU A 94 10.62 -3.57 -1.46
N ILE A 95 11.63 -3.39 -2.32
CA ILE A 95 12.06 -2.05 -2.74
C ILE A 95 10.94 -1.33 -3.47
N ALA A 96 10.24 -2.02 -4.37
CA ALA A 96 9.11 -1.44 -5.09
C ALA A 96 7.99 -1.02 -4.13
N ASN A 97 7.73 -1.85 -3.10
CA ASN A 97 6.75 -1.51 -2.06
C ASN A 97 7.15 -0.21 -1.34
N LEU A 98 8.43 -0.08 -0.97
CA LEU A 98 8.93 1.13 -0.30
C LEU A 98 8.80 2.37 -1.18
N LEU A 99 9.13 2.24 -2.47
CA LEU A 99 8.98 3.33 -3.41
C LEU A 99 7.51 3.73 -3.56
N GLY A 100 6.62 2.75 -3.58
CA GLY A 100 5.18 3.00 -3.63
C GLY A 100 4.69 3.75 -2.41
N ILE A 101 5.14 3.33 -1.22
CA ILE A 101 4.78 4.00 0.03
C ILE A 101 5.25 5.46 -0.01
N TRP A 102 6.51 5.68 -0.41
CA TRP A 102 7.05 7.02 -0.52
C TRP A 102 6.21 7.87 -1.48
N LEU A 103 5.87 7.31 -2.62
CA LEU A 103 5.07 8.00 -3.61
C LEU A 103 3.68 8.36 -3.06
N GLY A 104 3.06 7.43 -2.34
CA GLY A 104 1.76 7.66 -1.71
C GLY A 104 1.81 8.82 -0.72
N LEU A 105 2.89 8.89 0.08
CA LEU A 105 3.10 10.00 1.00
C LEU A 105 3.26 11.33 0.25
N ARG A 106 4.02 11.32 -0.84
CA ARG A 106 4.24 12.52 -1.65
C ARG A 106 2.95 13.01 -2.30
N VAL A 107 2.20 12.09 -2.88
CA VAL A 107 0.91 12.44 -3.51
C VAL A 107 -0.03 13.04 -2.47
N TRP A 108 -0.09 12.43 -1.29
CA TRP A 108 -0.92 12.93 -0.21
C TRP A 108 -0.52 14.37 0.18
N ARG A 109 0.78 14.61 0.36
CA ARG A 109 1.28 15.94 0.74
C ARG A 109 0.93 17.00 -0.29
N GLU A 110 1.09 16.67 -1.58
CA GLU A 110 0.79 17.59 -2.66
C GLU A 110 -0.70 17.93 -2.70
N LEU A 111 -1.56 16.92 -2.57
CA LEU A 111 -3.00 17.16 -2.53
C LEU A 111 -3.42 17.97 -1.31
N ALA A 112 -2.80 17.73 -0.16
CA ALA A 112 -3.09 18.48 1.06
C ALA A 112 -2.73 19.96 0.90
N LYS A 113 -1.60 20.24 0.24
CA LYS A 113 -1.20 21.63 -0.04
C LYS A 113 -2.22 22.35 -0.90
N HIS A 114 -2.70 21.67 -1.95
CA HIS A 114 -3.69 22.27 -2.85
C HIS A 114 -5.02 22.50 -2.13
N MET A 115 -5.42 21.58 -1.27
CA MET A 115 -6.66 21.71 -0.51
C MET A 115 -6.59 22.89 0.46
N THR A 116 -5.46 23.06 1.16
CA THR A 116 -5.30 24.17 2.10
C THR A 116 -5.15 25.51 1.39
N ALA A 117 -4.60 25.50 0.17
CA ALA A 117 -4.42 26.74 -0.60
C ALA A 117 -5.75 27.34 -1.06
N HIS A 118 -6.80 26.53 -1.13
CA HIS A 118 -8.13 26.98 -1.54
C HIS A 118 -9.04 27.35 -0.37
N ASP A 119 -8.59 27.10 0.84
CA ASP A 119 -9.32 27.47 2.04
C ASP A 119 -8.92 28.88 2.48
#